data_5ffa9389a36825f6823da0e241f28fbb
#
_entry.id   5ffa9389a36825f6823da0e241f28fbb
#
_cell.length_a   1.000
_cell.length_b   1.000
_cell.length_c   1.000
_cell.angle_alpha   90.00
_cell.angle_beta   90.00
_cell.angle_gamma   90.00
#
_symmetry.space_group_name_H-M   'P 1'
#
loop_
_entity.id
_entity.type
_entity.pdbx_description
1 polymer ?
#
loop_
_entity_poly.entity_id
_entity_poly.type
_entity_poly.pdbx_seq_one_letter_code
_entity_poly.pdbx_strand_id
1 'polypeptide(L)'
;MAKDFGELALVLGDAHVPGRAPKIPAKLKRMLVPNKMQHVLCTGNMGSREQYEELRALAPTQHFVSGDDDDDFPEETVTTIGDVKVGIVHGDDVQPWGDAKALEARRRRLDVDVLISGHTHRAEVREEGDYLYLNPGSITGAYAPASSDVVPSFILLAVQGPKVVVYLYELHGDSVDVSKSEFTALSK
;
A
#
# COMPACT_ATOMS: atom_id res chain seq x y z
N MET A 1 19.23 -12.64 21.31
CA MET A 1 17.80 -12.83 20.96
C MET A 1 17.48 -11.85 19.87
N ALA A 2 17.14 -12.35 18.66
CA ALA A 2 16.54 -11.50 17.64
C ALA A 2 15.28 -10.90 18.26
N LYS A 3 15.16 -9.56 18.27
CA LYS A 3 13.88 -8.92 18.60
C LYS A 3 12.88 -9.40 17.55
N ASP A 4 11.87 -10.12 17.98
CA ASP A 4 10.78 -10.51 17.13
C ASP A 4 9.99 -9.24 16.77
N PHE A 5 10.32 -8.66 15.62
CA PHE A 5 9.63 -7.48 15.09
C PHE A 5 8.28 -7.83 14.43
N GLY A 6 7.89 -9.11 14.49
CA GLY A 6 6.74 -9.60 13.75
C GLY A 6 7.01 -9.69 12.24
N GLU A 7 5.96 -9.57 11.44
CA GLU A 7 6.02 -9.64 9.99
C GLU A 7 6.06 -8.23 9.39
N LEU A 8 6.95 -8.01 8.42
CA LEU A 8 7.04 -6.76 7.68
C LEU A 8 6.34 -6.89 6.33
N ALA A 9 5.49 -5.93 6.02
CA ALA A 9 4.78 -5.85 4.75
C ALA A 9 5.03 -4.48 4.08
N LEU A 10 5.54 -4.52 2.85
CA LEU A 10 5.65 -3.34 1.99
C LEU A 10 4.32 -3.10 1.29
N VAL A 11 3.82 -1.88 1.34
CA VAL A 11 2.59 -1.44 0.66
C VAL A 11 2.91 -0.33 -0.32
N LEU A 12 2.63 -0.53 -1.59
CA LEU A 12 2.89 0.44 -2.65
C LEU A 12 1.95 0.25 -3.83
N GLY A 13 1.97 1.19 -4.76
CA GLY A 13 1.21 1.12 -6.00
C GLY A 13 1.35 2.38 -6.85
N ASP A 14 0.55 2.46 -7.90
CA ASP A 14 0.39 3.63 -8.77
C ASP A 14 1.72 4.20 -9.29
N ALA A 15 2.63 3.32 -9.68
CA ALA A 15 3.93 3.72 -10.22
C ALA A 15 3.83 4.29 -11.64
N HIS A 16 2.96 3.72 -12.47
CA HIS A 16 2.75 4.12 -13.86
C HIS A 16 4.05 4.30 -14.68
N VAL A 17 5.01 3.38 -14.48
CA VAL A 17 6.28 3.38 -15.18
C VAL A 17 6.16 2.59 -16.50
N PRO A 18 6.54 3.12 -17.66
CA PRO A 18 7.12 4.46 -17.89
C PRO A 18 6.10 5.55 -18.25
N GLY A 19 4.79 5.24 -18.27
CA GLY A 19 3.77 6.08 -18.88
C GLY A 19 3.59 7.47 -18.25
N ARG A 20 3.52 7.55 -16.91
CA ARG A 20 3.34 8.81 -16.18
C ARG A 20 4.58 9.21 -15.38
N ALA A 21 5.51 8.28 -15.18
CA ALA A 21 6.77 8.52 -14.50
C ALA A 21 7.87 7.66 -15.12
N PRO A 22 9.12 8.16 -15.24
CA PRO A 22 10.19 7.42 -15.90
C PRO A 22 10.71 6.25 -15.04
N LYS A 23 10.68 6.39 -13.72
CA LYS A 23 11.19 5.39 -12.76
C LYS A 23 10.80 5.74 -11.33
N ILE A 24 10.93 4.77 -10.44
CA ILE A 24 10.86 5.01 -8.98
C ILE A 24 12.03 5.92 -8.57
N PRO A 25 11.80 6.98 -7.76
CA PRO A 25 12.87 7.84 -7.28
C PRO A 25 13.97 7.05 -6.58
N ALA A 26 15.23 7.35 -6.89
CA ALA A 26 16.38 6.57 -6.42
C ALA A 26 16.45 6.45 -4.89
N LYS A 27 16.05 7.50 -4.16
CA LYS A 27 16.04 7.50 -2.69
C LYS A 27 15.03 6.50 -2.12
N LEU A 28 13.83 6.42 -2.69
CA LEU A 28 12.83 5.43 -2.30
C LEU A 28 13.24 4.03 -2.74
N LYS A 29 13.75 3.88 -3.95
CA LYS A 29 14.18 2.57 -4.46
C LYS A 29 15.27 1.92 -3.60
N ARG A 30 16.20 2.70 -3.04
CA ARG A 30 17.24 2.19 -2.14
C ARG A 30 16.69 1.64 -0.81
N MET A 31 15.49 2.04 -0.43
CA MET A 31 14.82 1.55 0.78
C MET A 31 14.09 0.23 0.56
N LEU A 32 13.82 -0.14 -0.71
CA LEU A 32 13.20 -1.39 -1.10
C LEU A 32 14.26 -2.50 -1.16
N VAL A 33 14.65 -3.01 0.01
CA VAL A 33 15.75 -3.97 0.13
C VAL A 33 15.18 -5.40 0.14
N PRO A 34 15.66 -6.29 -0.76
CA PRO A 34 15.24 -7.69 -0.79
C PRO A 34 15.51 -8.41 0.54
N ASN A 35 14.67 -9.40 0.86
CA ASN A 35 14.79 -10.29 2.02
C ASN A 35 14.68 -9.62 3.40
N LYS A 36 14.20 -8.39 3.47
CA LYS A 36 13.87 -7.72 4.73
C LYS A 36 12.39 -7.81 5.08
N MET A 37 11.54 -7.94 4.06
CA MET A 37 10.09 -7.99 4.20
C MET A 37 9.58 -9.40 3.91
N GLN A 38 8.52 -9.80 4.58
CA GLN A 38 7.83 -11.08 4.34
C GLN A 38 6.77 -10.93 3.25
N HIS A 39 6.16 -9.74 3.12
CA HIS A 39 5.04 -9.49 2.21
C HIS A 39 5.27 -8.23 1.37
N VAL A 40 4.79 -8.29 0.12
CA VAL A 40 4.56 -7.12 -0.73
C VAL A 40 3.08 -7.05 -1.07
N LEU A 41 2.44 -5.94 -0.74
CA LEU A 41 1.04 -5.64 -1.00
C LEU A 41 0.98 -4.51 -2.03
N CYS A 42 0.49 -4.78 -3.23
CA CYS A 42 0.47 -3.81 -4.33
C CYS A 42 -0.96 -3.48 -4.73
N THR A 43 -1.27 -2.20 -4.77
CA THR A 43 -2.60 -1.68 -5.14
C THR A 43 -2.81 -1.61 -6.66
N GLY A 44 -1.84 -2.02 -7.48
CA GLY A 44 -1.95 -2.04 -8.94
C GLY A 44 -1.28 -0.85 -9.63
N ASN A 45 -1.45 -0.77 -10.94
CA ASN A 45 -0.94 0.29 -11.80
C ASN A 45 0.57 0.53 -11.70
N MET A 46 1.36 -0.54 -11.72
CA MET A 46 2.82 -0.41 -11.75
C MET A 46 3.33 0.03 -13.13
N GLY A 47 2.57 -0.24 -14.20
CA GLY A 47 2.82 0.25 -15.55
C GLY A 47 3.52 -0.74 -16.46
N SER A 48 4.30 -1.69 -15.94
CA SER A 48 4.93 -2.72 -16.76
C SER A 48 5.13 -4.02 -15.98
N ARG A 49 5.26 -5.13 -16.75
CA ARG A 49 5.56 -6.44 -16.18
C ARG A 49 6.89 -6.44 -15.41
N GLU A 50 7.88 -5.72 -15.88
CA GLU A 50 9.20 -5.62 -15.24
C GLU A 50 9.09 -5.04 -13.83
N GLN A 51 8.23 -4.06 -13.62
CA GLN A 51 7.98 -3.49 -12.29
C GLN A 51 7.41 -4.53 -11.32
N TYR A 52 6.47 -5.36 -11.78
CA TYR A 52 5.93 -6.45 -10.96
C TYR A 52 6.97 -7.53 -10.66
N GLU A 53 7.83 -7.88 -11.61
CA GLU A 53 8.93 -8.85 -11.38
C GLU A 53 9.95 -8.31 -10.36
N GLU A 54 10.26 -7.02 -10.40
CA GLU A 54 11.10 -6.39 -9.37
C GLU A 54 10.45 -6.49 -7.99
N LEU A 55 9.12 -6.28 -7.87
CA LEU A 55 8.41 -6.43 -6.60
C LEU A 55 8.43 -7.87 -6.09
N ARG A 56 8.27 -8.86 -6.97
CA ARG A 56 8.33 -10.28 -6.61
C ARG A 56 9.66 -10.68 -6.01
N ALA A 57 10.74 -10.02 -6.42
CA ALA A 57 12.07 -10.29 -5.88
C ALA A 57 12.30 -9.73 -4.46
N LEU A 58 11.42 -8.88 -3.96
CA LEU A 58 11.60 -8.21 -2.65
C LEU A 58 11.19 -9.09 -1.48
N ALA A 59 10.16 -9.92 -1.62
CA ALA A 59 9.62 -10.72 -0.53
C ALA A 59 9.06 -12.05 -1.02
N PRO A 60 9.01 -13.09 -0.16
CA PRO A 60 8.50 -14.41 -0.56
C PRO A 60 7.00 -14.44 -0.81
N THR A 61 6.22 -13.56 -0.17
CA THR A 61 4.76 -13.51 -0.30
C THR A 61 4.33 -12.21 -0.96
N GLN A 62 3.54 -12.32 -2.04
CA GLN A 62 3.03 -11.17 -2.77
C GLN A 62 1.51 -11.23 -2.87
N HIS A 63 0.88 -10.07 -2.69
CA HIS A 63 -0.55 -9.86 -2.91
C HIS A 63 -0.71 -8.63 -3.80
N PHE A 64 -0.99 -8.88 -5.08
CA PHE A 64 -1.18 -7.84 -6.08
C PHE A 64 -2.65 -7.82 -6.50
N VAL A 65 -3.19 -6.62 -6.67
CA VAL A 65 -4.49 -6.41 -7.31
C VAL A 65 -4.32 -5.62 -8.59
N SER A 66 -5.21 -5.79 -9.54
CA SER A 66 -5.24 -5.01 -10.77
C SER A 66 -5.71 -3.59 -10.49
N GLY A 67 -5.05 -2.62 -11.13
CA GLY A 67 -5.56 -1.27 -11.27
C GLY A 67 -6.44 -1.12 -12.51
N ASP A 68 -6.81 0.11 -12.82
CA ASP A 68 -7.59 0.44 -14.02
C ASP A 68 -6.77 0.41 -15.32
N ASP A 69 -5.43 0.41 -15.20
CA ASP A 69 -4.49 0.31 -16.33
C ASP A 69 -3.88 -1.11 -16.49
N ASP A 70 -4.23 -2.06 -15.64
CA ASP A 70 -3.78 -3.46 -15.72
C ASP A 70 -4.89 -4.44 -15.28
N ASP A 71 -4.89 -5.65 -15.84
CA ASP A 71 -5.90 -6.69 -15.60
C ASP A 71 -5.32 -8.08 -15.34
N ASP A 72 -4.02 -8.15 -15.02
CA ASP A 72 -3.30 -9.42 -14.81
C ASP A 72 -3.55 -10.06 -13.44
N PHE A 73 -4.18 -9.33 -12.50
CA PHE A 73 -4.38 -9.74 -11.12
C PHE A 73 -5.86 -9.67 -10.72
N PRO A 74 -6.26 -10.23 -9.56
CA PRO A 74 -7.60 -10.05 -9.03
C PRO A 74 -7.94 -8.57 -8.78
N GLU A 75 -9.21 -8.21 -8.89
CA GLU A 75 -9.71 -6.85 -8.55
C GLU A 75 -9.57 -6.53 -7.06
N GLU A 76 -9.62 -7.57 -6.22
CA GLU A 76 -9.47 -7.45 -4.77
C GLU A 76 -8.87 -8.72 -4.18
N THR A 77 -8.19 -8.60 -3.06
CA THR A 77 -7.68 -9.74 -2.32
C THR A 77 -7.75 -9.51 -0.81
N VAL A 78 -7.84 -10.60 -0.06
CA VAL A 78 -7.81 -10.59 1.40
C VAL A 78 -6.74 -11.56 1.87
N THR A 79 -5.93 -11.11 2.81
CA THR A 79 -4.92 -11.94 3.46
C THR A 79 -4.90 -11.69 4.97
N THR A 80 -4.27 -12.58 5.71
CA THR A 80 -4.03 -12.41 7.13
C THR A 80 -2.54 -12.30 7.39
N ILE A 81 -2.13 -11.26 8.10
CA ILE A 81 -0.74 -11.03 8.52
C ILE A 81 -0.78 -10.93 10.04
N GLY A 82 -0.02 -11.78 10.74
CA GLY A 82 -0.20 -11.94 12.17
C GLY A 82 -1.65 -12.35 12.49
N ASP A 83 -2.33 -11.58 13.35
CA ASP A 83 -3.76 -11.76 13.66
C ASP A 83 -4.67 -10.76 12.93
N VAL A 84 -4.14 -10.03 11.95
CA VAL A 84 -4.82 -8.91 11.28
C VAL A 84 -5.29 -9.32 9.88
N LYS A 85 -6.58 -9.19 9.60
CA LYS A 85 -7.16 -9.36 8.26
C LYS A 85 -6.98 -8.08 7.45
N VAL A 86 -6.33 -8.22 6.31
CA VAL A 86 -5.99 -7.10 5.42
C VAL A 86 -6.67 -7.30 4.08
N GLY A 87 -7.47 -6.33 3.67
CA GLY A 87 -8.07 -6.25 2.34
C GLY A 87 -7.28 -5.28 1.47
N ILE A 88 -7.13 -5.61 0.19
CA ILE A 88 -6.43 -4.79 -0.79
C ILE A 88 -7.34 -4.63 -2.00
N VAL A 89 -7.55 -3.39 -2.42
CA VAL A 89 -8.29 -3.01 -3.63
C VAL A 89 -7.53 -1.90 -4.35
N HIS A 90 -7.76 -1.74 -5.65
CA HIS A 90 -7.21 -0.56 -6.34
C HIS A 90 -7.97 0.71 -5.93
N GLY A 91 -9.28 0.72 -6.04
CA GLY A 91 -10.12 1.82 -5.58
C GLY A 91 -10.71 2.71 -6.67
N ASP A 92 -10.49 2.40 -7.95
CA ASP A 92 -11.07 3.10 -9.10
C ASP A 92 -12.60 2.94 -9.17
N ASP A 93 -13.11 1.81 -8.69
CA ASP A 93 -14.53 1.49 -8.58
C ASP A 93 -15.20 2.02 -7.28
N VAL A 94 -14.42 2.59 -6.36
CA VAL A 94 -14.93 3.22 -5.13
C VAL A 94 -15.30 4.67 -5.41
N GLN A 95 -16.62 4.94 -5.53
CA GLN A 95 -17.13 6.25 -5.92
C GLN A 95 -17.86 6.96 -4.76
N PRO A 96 -17.58 8.26 -4.53
CA PRO A 96 -16.45 9.06 -5.08
C PRO A 96 -15.08 8.50 -4.68
N TRP A 97 -14.06 8.72 -5.49
CA TRP A 97 -12.71 8.19 -5.23
C TRP A 97 -12.15 8.68 -3.89
N GLY A 98 -11.76 7.73 -3.05
CA GLY A 98 -11.22 8.02 -1.72
C GLY A 98 -12.28 8.43 -0.69
N ASP A 99 -13.58 8.34 -1.01
CA ASP A 99 -14.65 8.66 -0.07
C ASP A 99 -14.66 7.70 1.13
N ALA A 100 -14.65 8.28 2.33
CA ALA A 100 -14.56 7.50 3.58
C ALA A 100 -15.72 6.50 3.75
N LYS A 101 -16.95 6.89 3.42
CA LYS A 101 -18.13 6.02 3.53
C LYS A 101 -18.13 4.90 2.50
N ALA A 102 -17.69 5.19 1.28
CA ALA A 102 -17.57 4.18 0.23
C ALA A 102 -16.47 3.15 0.57
N LEU A 103 -15.35 3.60 1.12
CA LEU A 103 -14.29 2.72 1.63
C LEU A 103 -14.75 1.90 2.83
N GLU A 104 -15.53 2.49 3.75
CA GLU A 104 -16.14 1.75 4.87
C GLU A 104 -17.06 0.63 4.38
N ALA A 105 -17.90 0.90 3.39
CA ALA A 105 -18.77 -0.12 2.80
C ALA A 105 -17.94 -1.27 2.17
N ARG A 106 -16.85 -0.95 1.47
CA ARG A 106 -15.94 -1.95 0.90
C ARG A 106 -15.28 -2.78 2.01
N ARG A 107 -14.76 -2.15 3.06
CA ARG A 107 -14.16 -2.82 4.21
C ARG A 107 -15.15 -3.81 4.87
N ARG A 108 -16.41 -3.38 5.07
CA ARG A 108 -17.46 -4.24 5.64
C ARG A 108 -17.74 -5.45 4.77
N ARG A 109 -17.82 -5.27 3.46
CA ARG A 109 -18.05 -6.36 2.51
C ARG A 109 -16.91 -7.39 2.53
N LEU A 110 -15.67 -6.94 2.64
CA LEU A 110 -14.50 -7.81 2.73
C LEU A 110 -14.28 -8.39 4.14
N ASP A 111 -14.95 -7.86 5.15
CA ASP A 111 -14.82 -8.24 6.56
C ASP A 111 -13.36 -8.21 7.04
N VAL A 112 -12.67 -7.10 6.81
CA VAL A 112 -11.27 -6.92 7.15
C VAL A 112 -11.07 -5.87 8.25
N ASP A 113 -9.93 -5.96 8.96
CA ASP A 113 -9.52 -5.03 10.00
C ASP A 113 -8.80 -3.81 9.40
N VAL A 114 -8.06 -4.05 8.32
CA VAL A 114 -7.33 -3.05 7.55
C VAL A 114 -7.76 -3.09 6.09
N LEU A 115 -8.15 -1.95 5.53
CA LEU A 115 -8.39 -1.80 4.09
C LEU A 115 -7.29 -0.94 3.47
N ILE A 116 -6.65 -1.48 2.44
CA ILE A 116 -5.65 -0.78 1.63
C ILE A 116 -6.29 -0.46 0.27
N SER A 117 -6.22 0.79 -0.14
CA SER A 117 -6.69 1.27 -1.45
C SER A 117 -5.67 2.20 -2.09
N GLY A 118 -5.73 2.34 -3.41
CA GLY A 118 -4.88 3.21 -4.22
C GLY A 118 -5.70 4.20 -5.04
N HIS A 119 -5.33 4.36 -6.33
CA HIS A 119 -5.98 5.15 -7.37
C HIS A 119 -5.92 6.67 -7.20
N THR A 120 -6.09 7.19 -6.00
CA THR A 120 -6.08 8.65 -5.74
C THR A 120 -4.69 9.27 -5.79
N HIS A 121 -3.62 8.45 -5.75
CA HIS A 121 -2.22 8.85 -5.61
C HIS A 121 -1.93 9.72 -4.38
N ARG A 122 -2.84 9.73 -3.42
CA ARG A 122 -2.72 10.49 -2.17
C ARG A 122 -2.48 9.52 -1.01
N ALA A 123 -1.33 9.64 -0.37
CA ALA A 123 -1.01 8.87 0.82
C ALA A 123 -1.99 9.18 1.96
N GLU A 124 -2.50 8.15 2.61
CA GLU A 124 -3.42 8.28 3.74
C GLU A 124 -3.18 7.18 4.78
N VAL A 125 -3.18 7.58 6.05
CA VAL A 125 -3.27 6.69 7.20
C VAL A 125 -4.41 7.21 8.06
N ARG A 126 -5.52 6.48 8.08
CA ARG A 126 -6.73 6.89 8.78
C ARG A 126 -7.27 5.76 9.64
N GLU A 127 -7.36 6.00 10.93
CA GLU A 127 -8.05 5.14 11.88
C GLU A 127 -9.47 5.65 12.08
N GLU A 128 -10.45 4.77 11.98
CA GLU A 128 -11.85 5.09 12.19
C GLU A 128 -12.53 3.96 12.97
N GLY A 129 -12.86 4.26 14.24
CA GLY A 129 -13.34 3.24 15.18
C GLY A 129 -12.28 2.15 15.39
N ASP A 130 -12.66 0.92 15.12
CA ASP A 130 -11.82 -0.27 15.31
C ASP A 130 -11.11 -0.72 14.02
N TYR A 131 -11.04 0.16 13.00
CA TYR A 131 -10.57 -0.18 11.66
C TYR A 131 -9.53 0.81 11.16
N LEU A 132 -8.63 0.30 10.31
CA LEU A 132 -7.56 1.08 9.71
C LEU A 132 -7.74 1.13 8.19
N TYR A 133 -7.62 2.34 7.63
CA TYR A 133 -7.66 2.61 6.18
C TYR A 133 -6.33 3.18 5.76
N LEU A 134 -5.71 2.56 4.76
CA LEU A 134 -4.40 2.92 4.25
C LEU A 134 -4.46 3.18 2.75
N ASN A 135 -3.74 4.20 2.31
CA ASN A 135 -3.43 4.41 0.91
C ASN A 135 -1.94 4.72 0.80
N PRO A 136 -1.16 3.92 0.07
CA PRO A 136 0.28 4.14 -0.05
C PRO A 136 0.63 5.36 -0.91
N GLY A 137 -0.34 5.97 -1.60
CA GLY A 137 -0.10 6.98 -2.61
C GLY A 137 0.56 6.39 -3.85
N SER A 138 1.29 7.21 -4.58
CA SER A 138 2.09 6.79 -5.75
C SER A 138 3.56 6.67 -5.37
N ILE A 139 4.17 5.51 -5.60
CA ILE A 139 5.61 5.31 -5.30
C ILE A 139 6.52 6.19 -6.15
N THR A 140 6.06 6.62 -7.31
CA THR A 140 6.81 7.50 -8.23
C THR A 140 6.43 8.97 -8.13
N GLY A 141 5.32 9.30 -7.46
CA GLY A 141 4.71 10.61 -7.53
C GLY A 141 4.02 10.88 -8.87
N ALA A 142 3.56 9.84 -9.56
CA ALA A 142 2.84 9.96 -10.82
C ALA A 142 1.58 10.80 -10.65
N TYR A 143 1.27 11.65 -11.63
CA TYR A 143 0.06 12.47 -11.60
C TYR A 143 -1.21 11.61 -11.62
N ALA A 144 -2.23 12.08 -10.93
CA ALA A 144 -3.58 11.54 -10.95
C ALA A 144 -4.52 12.49 -11.70
N PRO A 145 -5.70 12.03 -12.17
CA PRO A 145 -6.66 12.91 -12.82
C PRO A 145 -7.06 14.15 -12.00
N ALA A 146 -7.03 14.01 -10.68
CA ALA A 146 -7.41 15.09 -9.75
C ALA A 146 -6.22 15.90 -9.22
N SER A 147 -4.97 15.51 -9.49
CA SER A 147 -3.79 16.18 -8.94
C SER A 147 -2.54 15.94 -9.77
N SER A 148 -1.83 17.02 -10.11
CA SER A 148 -0.52 16.98 -10.77
C SER A 148 0.65 17.10 -9.77
N ASP A 149 0.38 17.52 -8.54
CA ASP A 149 1.38 17.69 -7.48
C ASP A 149 1.27 16.55 -6.48
N VAL A 150 1.85 15.40 -6.88
CA VAL A 150 1.81 14.15 -6.12
C VAL A 150 3.17 13.90 -5.47
N VAL A 151 3.16 13.69 -4.16
CA VAL A 151 4.36 13.34 -3.39
C VAL A 151 4.64 11.84 -3.53
N PRO A 152 5.85 11.43 -3.99
CA PRO A 152 6.22 10.02 -4.01
C PRO A 152 6.17 9.41 -2.61
N SER A 153 5.50 8.27 -2.46
CA SER A 153 5.26 7.66 -1.16
C SER A 153 5.11 6.15 -1.21
N PHE A 154 5.34 5.51 -0.08
CA PHE A 154 4.98 4.12 0.20
C PHE A 154 4.78 3.90 1.70
N ILE A 155 4.23 2.75 2.07
CA ILE A 155 4.00 2.37 3.46
C ILE A 155 4.77 1.08 3.78
N LEU A 156 5.32 1.00 4.98
CA LEU A 156 5.82 -0.22 5.58
C LEU A 156 4.97 -0.53 6.82
N LEU A 157 4.47 -1.75 6.89
CA LEU A 157 3.75 -2.28 8.06
C LEU A 157 4.64 -3.22 8.83
N ALA A 158 4.65 -3.08 10.16
CA ALA A 158 5.20 -4.09 11.07
C ALA A 158 4.02 -4.67 11.87
N VAL A 159 3.74 -5.96 11.66
CA VAL A 159 2.59 -6.62 12.26
C VAL A 159 3.06 -7.67 13.27
N GLN A 160 2.63 -7.53 14.52
CA GLN A 160 2.93 -8.46 15.60
C GLN A 160 1.64 -8.81 16.35
N GLY A 161 1.13 -10.01 16.14
CA GLY A 161 -0.19 -10.39 16.62
C GLY A 161 -1.25 -9.44 16.07
N PRO A 162 -2.08 -8.82 16.91
CA PRO A 162 -3.10 -7.85 16.52
C PRO A 162 -2.54 -6.43 16.30
N LYS A 163 -1.28 -6.16 16.67
CA LYS A 163 -0.67 -4.83 16.61
C LYS A 163 -0.07 -4.56 15.25
N VAL A 164 -0.42 -3.41 14.67
CA VAL A 164 0.13 -2.90 13.40
C VAL A 164 0.84 -1.59 13.67
N VAL A 165 2.10 -1.49 13.31
CA VAL A 165 2.85 -0.24 13.26
C VAL A 165 2.95 0.18 11.81
N VAL A 166 2.50 1.39 11.50
CA VAL A 166 2.46 1.95 10.15
C VAL A 166 3.55 3.00 10.01
N TYR A 167 4.44 2.79 9.04
CA TYR A 167 5.45 3.78 8.65
C TYR A 167 5.12 4.30 7.26
N LEU A 168 4.72 5.57 7.17
CA LEU A 168 4.49 6.26 5.90
C LEU A 168 5.76 7.01 5.51
N TYR A 169 6.31 6.66 4.34
CA TYR A 169 7.49 7.29 3.74
C TYR A 169 7.06 8.23 2.62
N GLU A 170 7.45 9.49 2.69
CA GLU A 170 7.15 10.52 1.71
C GLU A 170 8.43 11.22 1.27
N LEU A 171 8.62 11.39 -0.04
CA LEU A 171 9.76 12.09 -0.61
C LEU A 171 9.41 13.53 -0.95
N HIS A 172 9.88 14.47 -0.14
CA HIS A 172 9.73 15.91 -0.36
C HIS A 172 11.06 16.49 -0.88
N GLY A 173 11.13 16.76 -2.18
CA GLY A 173 12.38 17.16 -2.84
C GLY A 173 13.45 16.08 -2.69
N ASP A 174 14.49 16.37 -1.92
CA ASP A 174 15.59 15.44 -1.62
C ASP A 174 15.50 14.79 -0.23
N SER A 175 14.47 15.09 0.54
CA SER A 175 14.28 14.61 1.91
C SER A 175 13.21 13.55 1.98
N VAL A 176 13.48 12.44 2.65
CA VAL A 176 12.47 11.42 2.97
C VAL A 176 11.97 11.65 4.38
N ASP A 177 10.69 11.96 4.49
CA ASP A 177 10.00 12.07 5.77
C ASP A 177 9.31 10.76 6.11
N VAL A 178 9.40 10.34 7.37
CA VAL A 178 8.77 9.10 7.86
C VAL A 178 7.85 9.45 9.01
N SER A 179 6.56 9.15 8.84
CA SER A 179 5.57 9.24 9.93
C SER A 179 5.26 7.86 10.46
N LYS A 180 5.08 7.76 11.78
CA LYS A 180 4.77 6.52 12.48
C LYS A 180 3.41 6.61 13.13
N SER A 181 2.58 5.58 12.96
CA SER A 181 1.29 5.40 13.63
C SER A 181 1.18 3.97 14.17
N GLU A 182 0.39 3.77 15.20
CA GLU A 182 0.12 2.45 15.78
C GLU A 182 -1.39 2.16 15.78
N PHE A 183 -1.75 0.95 15.43
CA PHE A 183 -3.11 0.45 15.41
C PHE A 183 -3.15 -0.95 16.04
N THR A 184 -4.25 -1.28 16.73
CA THR A 184 -4.47 -2.62 17.26
C THR A 184 -5.82 -3.14 16.79
N ALA A 185 -5.82 -4.24 16.05
CA ALA A 185 -7.03 -4.91 15.63
C ALA A 185 -7.75 -5.55 16.84
N LEU A 186 -9.08 -5.53 16.85
CA LEU A 186 -9.85 -6.22 17.86
C LEU A 186 -9.69 -7.73 17.76
N SER A 187 -9.44 -8.37 18.88
CA SER A 187 -9.52 -9.84 18.97
C SER A 187 -10.97 -10.27 18.69
N LYS A 188 -11.19 -11.02 17.61
CA LYS A 188 -12.47 -11.65 17.28
C LYS A 188 -12.58 -13.02 17.91
#